data_02e62e94f7edea49b696f0ac5cb946ff
#
_entry.id   02e62e94f7edea49b696f0ac5cb946ff
#
_cell.length_a   1.000
_cell.length_b   1.000
_cell.length_c   1.000
_cell.angle_alpha   90.00
_cell.angle_beta   90.00
_cell.angle_gamma   90.00
#
_symmetry.space_group_name_H-M   'P 1'
#
loop_
_entity.id
_entity.type
_entity.pdbx_description
1 polymer ?
#
loop_
_entity_poly.entity_id
_entity_poly.type
_entity_poly.pdbx_seq_one_letter_code
_entity_poly.pdbx_strand_id
1 'polypeptide(L)'
;MPGHAADVDIRRAWDQVANDYARLLPDMTAESPLDRAVLAAFAEMLVEDAGALVAEVGCGAGRVTRHLYDEGLRMIGFDLSPVMAGLARTLHADLGFAAADAGALPLPDGVLGGVVAWYSLINMPTTSLRRVFAEFARVTRPEALVLVAFQSGEGQRVDRATSYGQPVSLTYYRHRVDDVKEALAAVGFTLHSTVERSAALTFESTSQTALLAHRDRE
;
A
#
# COMPACT_ATOMS: atom_id res chain seq x y z
N MET A 1 19.50 -15.58 4.21
CA MET A 1 18.10 -15.12 4.13
C MET A 1 17.87 -13.96 5.11
N PRO A 2 18.36 -12.72 4.84
CA PRO A 2 18.21 -11.58 5.78
C PRO A 2 16.78 -11.02 5.84
N GLY A 3 15.92 -11.24 4.83
CA GLY A 3 14.57 -10.69 4.79
C GLY A 3 13.62 -11.21 5.88
N HIS A 4 13.70 -12.48 6.22
CA HIS A 4 12.72 -13.13 7.10
C HIS A 4 12.71 -12.60 8.56
N ALA A 5 13.86 -12.21 9.12
CA ALA A 5 13.93 -11.68 10.48
C ALA A 5 13.37 -10.26 10.57
N ALA A 6 13.69 -9.40 9.59
CA ALA A 6 13.17 -8.03 9.54
C ALA A 6 11.64 -7.99 9.36
N ASP A 7 11.09 -8.87 8.52
CA ASP A 7 9.64 -8.98 8.31
C ASP A 7 8.91 -9.44 9.58
N VAL A 8 9.51 -10.33 10.38
CA VAL A 8 8.96 -10.76 11.67
C VAL A 8 8.90 -9.61 12.68
N ASP A 9 9.93 -8.78 12.73
CA ASP A 9 9.98 -7.64 13.65
C ASP A 9 8.98 -6.53 13.24
N ILE A 10 8.87 -6.24 11.94
CA ILE A 10 7.88 -5.30 11.40
C ILE A 10 6.45 -5.80 11.68
N ARG A 11 6.18 -7.06 11.41
CA ARG A 11 4.86 -7.66 11.69
C ARG A 11 4.48 -7.52 13.17
N ARG A 12 5.38 -7.89 14.09
CA ARG A 12 5.13 -7.77 15.54
C ARG A 12 4.87 -6.32 15.98
N ALA A 13 5.61 -5.38 15.40
CA ALA A 13 5.40 -3.96 15.69
C ALA A 13 4.01 -3.50 15.26
N TRP A 14 3.56 -3.89 14.05
CA TRP A 14 2.22 -3.58 13.58
C TRP A 14 1.11 -4.31 14.36
N ASP A 15 1.35 -5.58 14.79
CA ASP A 15 0.42 -6.31 15.66
C ASP A 15 0.17 -5.53 16.97
N GLN A 16 1.21 -4.92 17.55
CA GLN A 16 1.11 -4.19 18.82
C GLN A 16 0.35 -2.86 18.69
N VAL A 17 0.50 -2.14 17.58
CA VAL A 17 -0.10 -0.82 17.39
C VAL A 17 -1.45 -0.84 16.67
N ALA A 18 -1.95 -1.99 16.26
CA ALA A 18 -3.10 -2.13 15.36
C ALA A 18 -4.35 -1.37 15.84
N ASN A 19 -4.72 -1.53 17.11
CA ASN A 19 -5.91 -0.86 17.68
C ASN A 19 -5.73 0.66 17.76
N ASP A 20 -4.54 1.12 18.16
CA ASP A 20 -4.26 2.55 18.26
C ASP A 20 -4.18 3.20 16.88
N TYR A 21 -3.59 2.50 15.89
CA TYR A 21 -3.60 2.91 14.49
C TYR A 21 -5.02 3.11 13.97
N ALA A 22 -5.89 2.11 14.14
CA ALA A 22 -7.27 2.18 13.67
C ALA A 22 -8.07 3.30 14.35
N ARG A 23 -7.81 3.56 15.64
CA ARG A 23 -8.45 4.66 16.38
C ARG A 23 -7.97 6.03 15.93
N LEU A 24 -6.69 6.17 15.61
CA LEU A 24 -6.09 7.45 15.18
C LEU A 24 -6.37 7.78 13.71
N LEU A 25 -6.54 6.77 12.88
CA LEU A 25 -6.77 6.89 11.43
C LEU A 25 -8.03 6.08 11.03
N PRO A 26 -9.22 6.48 11.52
CA PRO A 26 -10.43 5.65 11.39
C PRO A 26 -11.00 5.63 9.97
N ASP A 27 -10.80 6.70 9.20
CA ASP A 27 -11.39 6.90 7.89
C ASP A 27 -10.54 7.80 6.98
N MET A 28 -11.10 8.25 5.87
CA MET A 28 -10.41 9.08 4.87
C MET A 28 -10.18 10.53 5.28
N THR A 29 -10.64 10.97 6.45
CA THR A 29 -10.30 12.30 6.99
C THR A 29 -8.82 12.39 7.38
N ALA A 30 -8.16 11.23 7.55
CA ALA A 30 -6.72 11.13 7.77
C ALA A 30 -5.89 11.41 6.51
N GLU A 31 -6.52 11.50 5.33
CA GLU A 31 -5.87 11.78 4.06
C GLU A 31 -6.05 13.25 3.65
N SER A 32 -5.04 13.82 2.98
CA SER A 32 -5.17 15.16 2.41
C SER A 32 -6.22 15.19 1.28
N PRO A 33 -6.78 16.36 0.94
CA PRO A 33 -7.71 16.46 -0.19
C PRO A 33 -7.10 15.95 -1.51
N LEU A 34 -5.80 16.16 -1.75
CA LEU A 34 -5.12 15.67 -2.95
C LEU A 34 -4.99 14.15 -2.94
N ASP A 35 -4.67 13.55 -1.79
CA ASP A 35 -4.59 12.08 -1.64
C ASP A 35 -5.92 11.42 -1.96
N ARG A 36 -7.03 11.97 -1.44
CA ARG A 36 -8.38 11.48 -1.76
C ARG A 36 -8.70 11.62 -3.25
N ALA A 37 -8.28 12.72 -3.89
CA ALA A 37 -8.49 12.90 -5.33
C ALA A 37 -7.69 11.88 -6.17
N VAL A 38 -6.48 11.52 -5.74
CA VAL A 38 -5.68 10.47 -6.40
C VAL A 38 -6.36 9.10 -6.29
N LEU A 39 -6.89 8.75 -5.11
CA LEU A 39 -7.63 7.50 -4.91
C LEU A 39 -8.93 7.47 -5.73
N ALA A 40 -9.66 8.60 -5.78
CA ALA A 40 -10.87 8.72 -6.60
C ALA A 40 -10.57 8.59 -8.10
N ALA A 41 -9.50 9.21 -8.60
CA ALA A 41 -9.06 9.07 -9.99
C ALA A 41 -8.68 7.62 -10.32
N PHE A 42 -7.98 6.93 -9.41
CA PHE A 42 -7.68 5.50 -9.58
C PHE A 42 -8.96 4.66 -9.66
N ALA A 43 -9.95 4.93 -8.82
CA ALA A 43 -11.23 4.23 -8.84
C ALA A 43 -11.99 4.49 -10.17
N GLU A 44 -12.06 5.75 -10.61
CA GLU A 44 -12.72 6.14 -11.87
C GLU A 44 -12.12 5.43 -13.09
N MET A 45 -10.79 5.29 -13.13
CA MET A 45 -10.09 4.59 -14.23
C MET A 45 -10.39 3.08 -14.28
N LEU A 46 -10.82 2.48 -13.16
CA LEU A 46 -11.10 1.03 -13.07
C LEU A 46 -12.58 0.68 -13.06
N VAL A 47 -13.46 1.62 -12.74
CA VAL A 47 -14.90 1.35 -12.58
C VAL A 47 -15.56 0.86 -13.88
N GLU A 48 -15.05 1.30 -15.04
CA GLU A 48 -15.54 0.84 -16.35
C GLU A 48 -15.16 -0.62 -16.65
N ASP A 49 -14.16 -1.16 -15.96
CA ASP A 49 -13.77 -2.56 -16.01
C ASP A 49 -14.62 -3.38 -15.02
N ALA A 50 -15.94 -3.42 -15.30
CA ALA A 50 -16.96 -3.98 -14.43
C ALA A 50 -16.60 -5.39 -13.94
N GLY A 51 -16.19 -5.49 -12.69
CA GLY A 51 -15.88 -6.76 -12.02
C GLY A 51 -14.41 -7.08 -11.85
N ALA A 52 -13.49 -6.22 -12.27
CA ALA A 52 -12.08 -6.36 -11.95
C ALA A 52 -11.85 -6.40 -10.44
N LEU A 53 -11.20 -7.44 -9.95
CA LEU A 53 -10.79 -7.52 -8.54
C LEU A 53 -9.57 -6.62 -8.32
N VAL A 54 -9.62 -5.77 -7.29
CA VAL A 54 -8.54 -4.90 -6.89
C VAL A 54 -8.05 -5.30 -5.50
N ALA A 55 -6.74 -5.43 -5.32
CA ALA A 55 -6.14 -5.71 -4.03
C ALA A 55 -5.54 -4.46 -3.40
N GLU A 56 -5.84 -4.19 -2.13
CA GLU A 56 -5.01 -3.30 -1.31
C GLU A 56 -3.96 -4.13 -0.58
N VAL A 57 -2.67 -3.80 -0.76
CA VAL A 57 -1.54 -4.49 -0.13
C VAL A 57 -0.94 -3.60 0.97
N GLY A 58 -0.96 -4.11 2.19
CA GLY A 58 -0.73 -3.34 3.42
C GLY A 58 -1.97 -2.54 3.81
N CYS A 59 -3.12 -3.22 3.82
CA CYS A 59 -4.42 -2.58 4.03
C CYS A 59 -4.67 -2.05 5.45
N GLY A 60 -3.82 -2.44 6.43
CA GLY A 60 -4.03 -2.07 7.82
C GLY A 60 -5.42 -2.48 8.31
N ALA A 61 -6.13 -1.54 8.92
CA ALA A 61 -7.51 -1.72 9.40
C ALA A 61 -8.59 -1.62 8.30
N GLY A 62 -8.20 -1.52 7.01
CA GLY A 62 -9.10 -1.62 5.86
C GLY A 62 -9.77 -0.31 5.43
N ARG A 63 -9.33 0.87 5.91
CA ARG A 63 -9.99 2.16 5.61
C ARG A 63 -9.95 2.55 4.13
N VAL A 64 -8.82 2.30 3.43
CA VAL A 64 -8.71 2.60 2.00
C VAL A 64 -9.39 1.51 1.17
N THR A 65 -9.30 0.24 1.58
CA THR A 65 -10.10 -0.85 0.99
C THR A 65 -11.59 -0.51 1.03
N ARG A 66 -12.09 -0.06 2.18
CA ARG A 66 -13.50 0.35 2.36
C ARG A 66 -13.86 1.52 1.46
N HIS A 67 -13.03 2.55 1.42
CA HIS A 67 -13.25 3.73 0.58
C HIS A 67 -13.36 3.37 -0.90
N LEU A 68 -12.40 2.60 -1.42
CA LEU A 68 -12.40 2.20 -2.83
C LEU A 68 -13.56 1.26 -3.18
N TYR A 69 -14.01 0.44 -2.21
CA TYR A 69 -15.23 -0.34 -2.39
C TYR A 69 -16.48 0.56 -2.50
N ASP A 70 -16.57 1.60 -1.66
CA ASP A 70 -17.67 2.58 -1.71
C ASP A 70 -17.67 3.39 -3.02
N GLU A 71 -16.49 3.56 -3.65
CA GLU A 71 -16.34 4.12 -5.01
C GLU A 71 -16.70 3.12 -6.13
N GLY A 72 -17.16 1.92 -5.79
CA GLY A 72 -17.68 0.92 -6.73
C GLY A 72 -16.71 -0.17 -7.18
N LEU A 73 -15.49 -0.24 -6.62
CA LEU A 73 -14.54 -1.29 -6.96
C LEU A 73 -14.81 -2.60 -6.18
N ARG A 74 -14.48 -3.74 -6.77
CA ARG A 74 -14.43 -5.02 -6.05
C ARG A 74 -13.10 -5.15 -5.33
N MET A 75 -13.13 -5.08 -4.01
CA MET A 75 -11.91 -4.98 -3.19
C MET A 75 -11.60 -6.24 -2.38
N ILE A 76 -10.31 -6.51 -2.21
CA ILE A 76 -9.75 -7.43 -1.21
C ILE A 76 -8.54 -6.76 -0.55
N GLY A 77 -8.39 -6.91 0.77
CA GLY A 77 -7.26 -6.35 1.51
C GLY A 77 -6.28 -7.41 2.01
N PHE A 78 -4.98 -7.13 1.90
CA PHE A 78 -3.91 -7.95 2.46
C PHE A 78 -3.03 -7.11 3.38
N ASP A 79 -2.66 -7.66 4.52
CA ASP A 79 -1.71 -7.04 5.44
C ASP A 79 -0.71 -8.07 5.99
N LEU A 80 0.52 -7.65 6.26
CA LEU A 80 1.53 -8.50 6.87
C LEU A 80 1.15 -8.90 8.31
N SER A 81 0.45 -8.00 9.03
CA SER A 81 -0.05 -8.22 10.39
C SER A 81 -1.37 -8.99 10.38
N PRO A 82 -1.44 -10.20 10.94
CA PRO A 82 -2.70 -10.90 11.12
C PRO A 82 -3.66 -10.18 12.07
N VAL A 83 -3.16 -9.35 12.99
CA VAL A 83 -3.98 -8.52 13.88
C VAL A 83 -4.67 -7.42 13.10
N MET A 84 -3.95 -6.71 12.21
CA MET A 84 -4.54 -5.72 11.30
C MET A 84 -5.61 -6.34 10.40
N ALA A 85 -5.29 -7.45 9.70
CA ALA A 85 -6.24 -8.15 8.86
C ALA A 85 -7.48 -8.67 9.63
N GLY A 86 -7.29 -9.09 10.89
CA GLY A 86 -8.38 -9.47 11.80
C GLY A 86 -9.27 -8.29 12.17
N LEU A 87 -8.67 -7.15 12.47
CA LEU A 87 -9.37 -5.91 12.79
C LEU A 87 -10.15 -5.39 11.57
N ALA A 88 -9.54 -5.40 10.40
CA ALA A 88 -10.20 -5.02 9.14
C ALA A 88 -11.46 -5.86 8.88
N ARG A 89 -11.39 -7.20 9.07
CA ARG A 89 -12.58 -8.09 8.97
C ARG A 89 -13.67 -7.74 9.97
N THR A 90 -13.29 -7.28 11.16
CA THR A 90 -14.27 -6.89 12.18
C THR A 90 -14.95 -5.57 11.84
N LEU A 91 -14.19 -4.61 11.34
CA LEU A 91 -14.68 -3.27 10.99
C LEU A 91 -15.48 -3.25 9.67
N HIS A 92 -15.14 -4.15 8.73
CA HIS A 92 -15.70 -4.20 7.37
C HIS A 92 -16.06 -5.65 7.01
N ALA A 93 -17.08 -6.20 7.70
CA ALA A 93 -17.45 -7.62 7.62
C ALA A 93 -17.98 -8.06 6.25
N ASP A 94 -18.34 -7.13 5.38
CA ASP A 94 -18.77 -7.33 4.00
C ASP A 94 -17.61 -7.43 2.99
N LEU A 95 -16.35 -7.20 3.44
CA LEU A 95 -15.15 -7.24 2.60
C LEU A 95 -14.21 -8.40 2.98
N GLY A 96 -13.42 -8.84 2.00
CA GLY A 96 -12.41 -9.88 2.20
C GLY A 96 -11.08 -9.30 2.68
N PHE A 97 -10.52 -9.87 3.76
CA PHE A 97 -9.19 -9.51 4.25
C PHE A 97 -8.41 -10.75 4.65
N ALA A 98 -7.11 -10.77 4.38
CA ALA A 98 -6.22 -11.87 4.78
C ALA A 98 -4.83 -11.37 5.18
N ALA A 99 -4.15 -12.14 6.04
CA ALA A 99 -2.74 -11.90 6.33
C ALA A 99 -1.88 -12.44 5.18
N ALA A 100 -0.99 -11.59 4.63
CA ALA A 100 -0.06 -11.99 3.57
C ALA A 100 1.19 -11.10 3.51
N ASP A 101 2.29 -11.66 3.01
CA ASP A 101 3.48 -10.91 2.61
C ASP A 101 3.22 -10.26 1.23
N ALA A 102 3.54 -8.97 1.10
CA ALA A 102 3.40 -8.22 -0.16
C ALA A 102 4.19 -8.83 -1.33
N GLY A 103 5.25 -9.56 -1.07
CA GLY A 103 6.03 -10.27 -2.09
C GLY A 103 5.65 -11.75 -2.27
N ALA A 104 4.52 -12.21 -1.70
CA ALA A 104 3.98 -13.57 -1.84
C ALA A 104 2.49 -13.58 -1.51
N LEU A 105 1.67 -13.03 -2.39
CA LEU A 105 0.22 -12.94 -2.21
C LEU A 105 -0.45 -14.29 -2.51
N PRO A 106 -1.44 -14.71 -1.71
CA PRO A 106 -2.14 -15.99 -1.92
C PRO A 106 -3.19 -15.87 -3.05
N LEU A 107 -2.74 -15.41 -4.20
CA LEU A 107 -3.56 -15.19 -5.39
C LEU A 107 -2.97 -15.89 -6.61
N PRO A 108 -3.81 -16.39 -7.54
CA PRO A 108 -3.36 -16.86 -8.84
C PRO A 108 -2.71 -15.75 -9.67
N ASP A 109 -1.94 -16.14 -10.70
CA ASP A 109 -1.37 -15.22 -11.68
C ASP A 109 -2.47 -14.52 -12.47
N GLY A 110 -2.30 -13.24 -12.75
CA GLY A 110 -3.14 -12.46 -13.65
C GLY A 110 -4.60 -12.28 -13.22
N VAL A 111 -4.93 -12.45 -11.94
CA VAL A 111 -6.32 -12.38 -11.47
C VAL A 111 -6.78 -10.96 -11.15
N LEU A 112 -5.87 -10.04 -10.87
CA LEU A 112 -6.18 -8.68 -10.46
C LEU A 112 -6.24 -7.71 -11.64
N GLY A 113 -7.25 -6.84 -11.64
CA GLY A 113 -7.33 -5.67 -12.51
C GLY A 113 -6.64 -4.44 -11.91
N GLY A 114 -6.29 -4.46 -10.62
CA GLY A 114 -5.55 -3.39 -9.99
C GLY A 114 -4.94 -3.76 -8.65
N VAL A 115 -3.92 -3.00 -8.25
CA VAL A 115 -3.27 -3.08 -6.93
C VAL A 115 -3.11 -1.68 -6.36
N VAL A 116 -3.42 -1.51 -5.09
CA VAL A 116 -3.13 -0.30 -4.31
C VAL A 116 -2.15 -0.66 -3.19
N ALA A 117 -1.05 0.07 -3.08
CA ALA A 117 -0.10 0.02 -1.97
C ALA A 117 0.00 1.43 -1.35
N TRP A 118 -0.96 1.74 -0.45
CA TRP A 118 -1.14 3.08 0.10
C TRP A 118 -0.35 3.24 1.40
N TYR A 119 0.83 3.87 1.31
CA TYR A 119 1.79 4.04 2.41
C TYR A 119 2.20 2.73 3.11
N SER A 120 2.07 1.60 2.44
CA SER A 120 2.39 0.28 3.00
C SER A 120 3.85 -0.12 2.79
N LEU A 121 4.49 0.38 1.73
CA LEU A 121 5.87 0.02 1.39
C LEU A 121 6.92 0.85 2.15
N ILE A 122 6.50 1.82 2.95
CA ILE A 122 7.38 2.74 3.69
C ILE A 122 8.19 2.05 4.80
N ASN A 123 7.82 0.85 5.21
CA ASN A 123 8.59 0.07 6.19
C ASN A 123 9.58 -0.91 5.52
N MET A 124 9.68 -0.91 4.20
CA MET A 124 10.58 -1.77 3.45
C MET A 124 11.76 -0.99 2.88
N PRO A 125 13.00 -1.51 2.91
CA PRO A 125 14.11 -0.89 2.20
C PRO A 125 13.86 -0.93 0.68
N THR A 126 14.37 0.04 -0.06
CA THR A 126 14.23 0.14 -1.52
C THR A 126 14.67 -1.15 -2.24
N THR A 127 15.67 -1.84 -1.72
CA THR A 127 16.15 -3.13 -2.27
C THR A 127 15.11 -4.25 -2.24
N SER A 128 14.07 -4.14 -1.40
CA SER A 128 12.97 -5.11 -1.32
C SER A 128 11.84 -4.81 -2.32
N LEU A 129 11.74 -3.58 -2.83
CA LEU A 129 10.62 -3.15 -3.69
C LEU A 129 10.51 -3.96 -4.97
N ARG A 130 11.66 -4.32 -5.58
CA ARG A 130 11.65 -5.13 -6.81
C ARG A 130 10.98 -6.49 -6.62
N ARG A 131 11.17 -7.15 -5.47
CA ARG A 131 10.49 -8.42 -5.13
C ARG A 131 8.98 -8.21 -5.02
N VAL A 132 8.57 -7.14 -4.34
CA VAL A 132 7.15 -6.81 -4.15
C VAL A 132 6.49 -6.46 -5.48
N PHE A 133 7.13 -5.65 -6.30
CA PHE A 133 6.58 -5.28 -7.62
C PHE A 133 6.58 -6.45 -8.62
N ALA A 134 7.53 -7.39 -8.52
CA ALA A 134 7.49 -8.64 -9.27
C ALA A 134 6.26 -9.49 -8.89
N GLU A 135 5.90 -9.50 -7.61
CA GLU A 135 4.67 -10.15 -7.16
C GLU A 135 3.41 -9.41 -7.66
N PHE A 136 3.40 -8.08 -7.62
CA PHE A 136 2.32 -7.31 -8.23
C PHE A 136 2.17 -7.62 -9.72
N ALA A 137 3.30 -7.71 -10.46
CA ALA A 137 3.29 -8.10 -11.87
C ALA A 137 2.76 -9.52 -12.09
N ARG A 138 3.06 -10.48 -11.20
CA ARG A 138 2.55 -11.85 -11.28
C ARG A 138 1.03 -11.91 -11.11
N VAL A 139 0.50 -11.22 -10.09
CA VAL A 139 -0.94 -11.30 -9.76
C VAL A 139 -1.82 -10.41 -10.62
N THR A 140 -1.26 -9.41 -11.31
CA THR A 140 -2.02 -8.52 -12.19
C THR A 140 -2.08 -9.05 -13.62
N ARG A 141 -3.23 -8.86 -14.26
CA ARG A 141 -3.38 -9.09 -15.70
C ARG A 141 -2.72 -7.96 -16.51
N PRO A 142 -2.49 -8.15 -17.82
CA PRO A 142 -2.10 -7.06 -18.72
C PRO A 142 -3.04 -5.86 -18.58
N GLU A 143 -2.51 -4.66 -18.68
CA GLU A 143 -3.20 -3.36 -18.56
C GLU A 143 -3.79 -3.04 -17.17
N ALA A 144 -3.62 -3.92 -16.18
CA ALA A 144 -4.01 -3.64 -14.81
C ALA A 144 -3.30 -2.39 -14.26
N LEU A 145 -4.00 -1.63 -13.42
CA LEU A 145 -3.44 -0.43 -12.79
C LEU A 145 -2.80 -0.74 -11.44
N VAL A 146 -1.68 -0.09 -11.16
CA VAL A 146 -1.00 -0.13 -9.85
C VAL A 146 -0.83 1.28 -9.34
N LEU A 147 -1.34 1.54 -8.12
CA LEU A 147 -1.17 2.79 -7.40
C LEU A 147 -0.29 2.56 -6.18
N VAL A 148 0.84 3.26 -6.11
CA VAL A 148 1.80 3.16 -5.01
C VAL A 148 2.00 4.53 -4.38
N ALA A 149 1.67 4.69 -3.09
CA ALA A 149 1.93 5.92 -2.34
C ALA A 149 2.99 5.69 -1.25
N PHE A 150 3.90 6.64 -1.10
CA PHE A 150 5.02 6.55 -0.17
C PHE A 150 5.54 7.92 0.27
N GLN A 151 6.29 7.91 1.37
CA GLN A 151 7.08 9.06 1.81
C GLN A 151 8.31 9.21 0.90
N SER A 152 8.42 10.32 0.19
CA SER A 152 9.55 10.59 -0.70
C SER A 152 10.67 11.37 -0.03
N GLY A 153 11.90 11.14 -0.49
CA GLY A 153 13.12 11.77 -0.01
C GLY A 153 14.36 11.26 -0.75
N GLU A 154 15.50 11.27 -0.09
CA GLU A 154 16.80 10.88 -0.66
C GLU A 154 17.24 9.46 -0.24
N GLY A 155 16.30 8.57 0.02
CA GLY A 155 16.59 7.18 0.44
C GLY A 155 16.87 7.05 1.94
N GLN A 156 16.46 8.00 2.79
CA GLN A 156 16.76 7.97 4.22
C GLN A 156 16.00 6.85 4.94
N ARG A 157 16.71 6.18 5.82
CA ARG A 157 16.13 5.34 6.86
C ARG A 157 15.86 6.18 8.11
N VAL A 158 14.66 6.08 8.66
CA VAL A 158 14.21 6.81 9.84
C VAL A 158 13.69 5.81 10.87
N ASP A 159 14.39 5.66 11.97
CA ASP A 159 13.97 4.81 13.09
C ASP A 159 13.20 5.65 14.10
N ARG A 160 11.99 5.20 14.45
CA ARG A 160 11.15 5.80 15.50
C ARG A 160 11.01 4.83 16.65
N ALA A 161 11.36 5.26 17.86
CA ALA A 161 11.24 4.44 19.08
C ALA A 161 9.81 4.38 19.63
N THR A 162 8.94 5.27 19.18
CA THR A 162 7.51 5.32 19.54
C THR A 162 6.67 5.47 18.29
N SER A 163 5.59 4.71 18.19
CA SER A 163 4.67 4.74 17.06
C SER A 163 3.23 4.63 17.56
N TYR A 164 2.35 5.47 17.04
CA TYR A 164 0.91 5.49 17.39
C TYR A 164 0.62 5.56 18.90
N GLY A 165 1.46 6.30 19.66
CA GLY A 165 1.34 6.45 21.11
C GLY A 165 1.88 5.29 21.95
N GLN A 166 2.46 4.26 21.31
CA GLN A 166 3.04 3.09 21.96
C GLN A 166 4.57 3.10 21.90
N PRO A 167 5.28 2.51 22.88
CA PRO A 167 6.74 2.33 22.86
C PRO A 167 7.13 1.19 21.91
N VAL A 168 6.75 1.34 20.64
CA VAL A 168 6.99 0.37 19.58
C VAL A 168 7.90 0.99 18.53
N SER A 169 9.04 0.34 18.28
CA SER A 169 10.00 0.79 17.27
C SER A 169 9.55 0.38 15.88
N LEU A 170 9.44 1.37 14.99
CA LEU A 170 9.21 1.18 13.57
C LEU A 170 10.28 1.91 12.76
N THR A 171 10.78 1.24 11.74
CA THR A 171 11.67 1.82 10.73
C THR A 171 10.86 2.26 9.54
N TYR A 172 11.10 3.49 9.09
CA TYR A 172 10.50 4.07 7.89
C TYR A 172 11.58 4.37 6.87
N TYR A 173 11.26 4.21 5.59
CA TYR A 173 12.13 4.57 4.48
C TYR A 173 11.47 5.67 3.66
N ARG A 174 12.22 6.76 3.40
CA ARG A 174 11.83 7.83 2.49
C ARG A 174 12.46 7.50 1.14
N HIS A 175 11.68 6.90 0.27
CA HIS A 175 12.20 6.42 -1.02
C HIS A 175 12.53 7.58 -1.96
N ARG A 176 13.59 7.42 -2.75
CA ARG A 176 13.79 8.26 -3.92
C ARG A 176 12.73 7.88 -4.96
N VAL A 177 12.11 8.89 -5.55
CA VAL A 177 11.03 8.69 -6.53
C VAL A 177 11.51 7.87 -7.72
N ASP A 178 12.73 8.18 -8.20
CA ASP A 178 13.32 7.49 -9.36
C ASP A 178 13.61 6.01 -9.07
N ASP A 179 14.09 5.68 -7.86
CA ASP A 179 14.33 4.29 -7.48
C ASP A 179 13.04 3.45 -7.51
N VAL A 180 11.90 4.04 -7.09
CA VAL A 180 10.59 3.36 -7.12
C VAL A 180 10.11 3.21 -8.57
N LYS A 181 10.27 4.24 -9.40
CA LYS A 181 9.94 4.19 -10.84
C LYS A 181 10.76 3.11 -11.56
N GLU A 182 12.07 3.07 -11.31
CA GLU A 182 12.96 2.06 -11.88
C GLU A 182 12.58 0.64 -11.44
N ALA A 183 12.22 0.46 -10.18
CA ALA A 183 11.80 -0.83 -9.65
C ALA A 183 10.48 -1.32 -10.27
N LEU A 184 9.52 -0.43 -10.56
CA LEU A 184 8.28 -0.74 -11.29
C LEU A 184 8.59 -1.09 -12.75
N ALA A 185 9.36 -0.25 -13.45
CA ALA A 185 9.72 -0.48 -14.85
C ALA A 185 10.47 -1.81 -15.06
N ALA A 186 11.36 -2.17 -14.12
CA ALA A 186 12.14 -3.40 -14.19
C ALA A 186 11.31 -4.69 -14.17
N VAL A 187 10.03 -4.63 -13.84
CA VAL A 187 9.13 -5.78 -13.78
C VAL A 187 7.90 -5.65 -14.69
N GLY A 188 7.96 -4.72 -15.66
CA GLY A 188 6.96 -4.54 -16.71
C GLY A 188 5.76 -3.70 -16.29
N PHE A 189 6.02 -2.60 -15.58
CA PHE A 189 5.04 -1.53 -15.38
C PHE A 189 5.50 -0.25 -16.06
N THR A 190 4.65 0.33 -16.88
CA THR A 190 4.85 1.66 -17.48
C THR A 190 4.16 2.71 -16.65
N LEU A 191 4.91 3.75 -16.27
CA LEU A 191 4.39 4.86 -15.48
C LEU A 191 3.35 5.65 -16.27
N HIS A 192 2.18 5.86 -15.68
CA HIS A 192 1.13 6.71 -16.20
C HIS A 192 1.24 8.14 -15.65
N SER A 193 1.34 8.29 -14.32
CA SER A 193 1.43 9.60 -13.69
C SER A 193 2.21 9.59 -12.38
N THR A 194 2.72 10.76 -12.01
CA THR A 194 3.37 11.02 -10.73
C THR A 194 2.69 12.22 -10.09
N VAL A 195 2.25 12.08 -8.85
CA VAL A 195 1.72 13.16 -8.02
C VAL A 195 2.64 13.33 -6.82
N GLU A 196 3.28 14.47 -6.71
CA GLU A 196 4.12 14.84 -5.57
C GLU A 196 3.50 16.02 -4.83
N ARG A 197 3.51 15.96 -3.51
CA ARG A 197 3.10 17.06 -2.65
C ARG A 197 4.03 17.25 -1.46
N SER A 198 4.13 18.47 -0.99
CA SER A 198 4.77 18.76 0.30
C SER A 198 3.96 18.15 1.46
N ALA A 199 4.59 18.03 2.63
CA ALA A 199 3.91 17.70 3.86
C ALA A 199 2.72 18.65 4.09
N ALA A 200 1.52 18.12 4.27
CA ALA A 200 0.27 18.86 4.44
C ALA A 200 -0.44 18.53 5.77
N LEU A 201 -0.16 17.37 6.33
CA LEU A 201 -0.76 16.90 7.59
C LEU A 201 0.24 17.08 8.74
N THR A 202 -0.27 17.29 9.95
CA THR A 202 0.56 17.62 11.12
C THR A 202 1.58 16.54 11.51
N PHE A 203 1.33 15.30 11.12
CA PHE A 203 2.23 14.16 11.38
C PHE A 203 3.24 13.90 10.26
N GLU A 204 3.10 14.56 9.11
CA GLU A 204 4.02 14.43 7.98
C GLU A 204 5.27 15.31 8.20
N SER A 205 6.41 14.80 7.80
CA SER A 205 7.70 15.49 7.96
C SER A 205 8.54 15.47 6.68
N THR A 206 7.96 15.03 5.56
CA THR A 206 8.61 14.98 4.25
C THR A 206 7.55 15.04 3.15
N SER A 207 7.99 15.20 1.90
CA SER A 207 7.11 15.11 0.73
C SER A 207 6.48 13.74 0.62
N GLN A 208 5.33 13.70 -0.02
CA GLN A 208 4.55 12.49 -0.29
C GLN A 208 4.43 12.32 -1.80
N THR A 209 4.56 11.10 -2.27
CA THR A 209 4.48 10.80 -3.71
C THR A 209 3.51 9.65 -3.93
N ALA A 210 2.65 9.80 -4.93
CA ALA A 210 1.85 8.72 -5.49
C ALA A 210 2.26 8.48 -6.94
N LEU A 211 2.52 7.23 -7.28
CA LEU A 211 2.81 6.76 -8.64
C LEU A 211 1.64 5.91 -9.13
N LEU A 212 1.11 6.26 -10.27
CA LEU A 212 0.16 5.42 -11.01
C LEU A 212 0.86 4.83 -12.22
N ALA A 213 0.80 3.52 -12.35
CA ALA A 213 1.40 2.78 -13.46
C ALA A 213 0.42 1.72 -13.98
N HIS A 214 0.59 1.30 -15.22
CA HIS A 214 -0.15 0.19 -15.80
C HIS A 214 0.79 -0.98 -16.13
N ARG A 215 0.27 -2.19 -16.03
CA ARG A 215 0.96 -3.41 -16.46
C ARG A 215 1.09 -3.41 -17.96
N ASP A 216 2.30 -3.64 -18.48
CA ASP A 216 2.56 -3.68 -19.93
C ASP A 216 1.75 -4.81 -20.59
N ARG A 217 1.38 -4.58 -21.85
CA ARG A 217 0.92 -5.65 -22.75
C ARG A 217 2.13 -6.50 -23.09
N GLU A 218 2.03 -7.81 -22.95
CA GLU A 218 3.04 -8.71 -23.49
C GLU A 218 3.13 -8.62 -25.02
#